data_7b30907b87f157a17e189ef1a2842edc
#
_entry.id   7b30907b87f157a17e189ef1a2842edc
#
_cell.length_a   1.000
_cell.length_b   1.000
_cell.length_c   1.000
_cell.angle_alpha   90.00
_cell.angle_beta   90.00
_cell.angle_gamma   90.00
#
_symmetry.space_group_name_H-M   'P 1'
#
loop_
_entity.id
_entity.type
_entity.pdbx_description
1 polymer ?
#
loop_
_entity_poly.entity_id
_entity_poly.type
_entity_poly.pdbx_seq_one_letter_code
_entity_poly.pdbx_strand_id
1 'polypeptide(L)'
;MFYAAAAHRLALAAAVRHAALARAVQLVSLELAVTRTRQRAVEKRWVPRLEGELAAIRRQLDQQELEEGLRLRWAADWNQRTL
;
A
#
# COMPACT_ATOMS: atom_id res chain seq x y z
N MET A 1 -15.56 -22.55 54.79
CA MET A 1 -14.88 -23.36 53.79
C MET A 1 -15.62 -23.46 52.47
N PHE A 2 -16.89 -23.75 52.46
CA PHE A 2 -17.69 -23.91 51.25
C PHE A 2 -17.75 -22.64 50.39
N TYR A 3 -17.95 -21.50 51.01
CA TYR A 3 -18.07 -20.20 50.31
C TYR A 3 -16.72 -19.69 49.80
N ALA A 4 -15.64 -19.96 50.47
CA ALA A 4 -14.27 -19.58 50.05
C ALA A 4 -13.86 -20.34 48.78
N ALA A 5 -14.15 -21.65 48.72
CA ALA A 5 -13.84 -22.44 47.52
C ALA A 5 -14.66 -22.03 46.30
N ALA A 6 -15.97 -21.75 46.52
CA ALA A 6 -16.83 -21.22 45.42
C ALA A 6 -16.38 -19.86 44.94
N ALA A 7 -16.08 -18.94 45.85
CA ALA A 7 -15.57 -17.61 45.49
C ALA A 7 -14.24 -17.70 44.76
N HIS A 8 -13.35 -18.60 45.16
CA HIS A 8 -12.06 -18.81 44.49
C HIS A 8 -12.24 -19.33 43.05
N ARG A 9 -13.14 -20.29 42.86
CA ARG A 9 -13.47 -20.81 41.52
C ARG A 9 -14.04 -19.75 40.61
N LEU A 10 -14.93 -18.88 41.09
CA LEU A 10 -15.48 -17.76 40.35
C LEU A 10 -14.39 -16.74 39.97
N ALA A 11 -13.51 -16.41 40.90
CA ALA A 11 -12.40 -15.52 40.66
C ALA A 11 -11.44 -16.11 39.62
N LEU A 12 -11.14 -17.37 39.70
CA LEU A 12 -10.29 -18.06 38.72
C LEU A 12 -10.92 -18.07 37.34
N ALA A 13 -12.22 -18.38 37.23
CA ALA A 13 -12.91 -18.36 35.95
C ALA A 13 -12.93 -16.95 35.34
N ALA A 14 -13.15 -15.92 36.14
CA ALA A 14 -13.08 -14.53 35.68
C ALA A 14 -11.68 -14.14 35.22
N ALA A 15 -10.65 -14.57 35.96
CA ALA A 15 -9.26 -14.32 35.60
C ALA A 15 -8.86 -14.98 34.28
N VAL A 16 -9.28 -16.21 34.04
CA VAL A 16 -9.04 -16.94 32.79
C VAL A 16 -9.71 -16.24 31.60
N ARG A 17 -10.97 -15.81 31.77
CA ARG A 17 -11.67 -15.05 30.72
C ARG A 17 -10.98 -13.73 30.42
N HIS A 18 -10.57 -13.01 31.44
CA HIS A 18 -9.83 -11.77 31.29
C HIS A 18 -8.51 -11.99 30.55
N ALA A 19 -7.74 -13.01 30.93
CA ALA A 19 -6.47 -13.34 30.27
C ALA A 19 -6.66 -13.71 28.79
N ALA A 20 -7.71 -14.51 28.48
CA ALA A 20 -8.02 -14.87 27.10
C ALA A 20 -8.41 -13.64 26.26
N LEU A 21 -9.26 -12.77 26.78
CA LEU A 21 -9.67 -11.54 26.08
C LEU A 21 -8.48 -10.57 25.94
N ALA A 22 -7.69 -10.41 26.97
CA ALA A 22 -6.48 -9.57 26.90
C ALA A 22 -5.50 -10.08 25.84
N ARG A 23 -5.33 -11.38 25.74
CA ARG A 23 -4.50 -11.98 24.70
C ARG A 23 -5.05 -11.77 23.29
N ALA A 24 -6.36 -11.93 23.12
CA ALA A 24 -7.02 -11.67 21.85
C ALA A 24 -6.84 -10.21 21.40
N VAL A 25 -7.02 -9.27 22.31
CA VAL A 25 -6.77 -7.83 22.03
C VAL A 25 -5.32 -7.58 21.65
N GLN A 26 -4.36 -8.19 22.36
CA GLN A 26 -2.94 -8.07 22.01
C GLN A 26 -2.63 -8.58 20.59
N LEU A 27 -3.15 -9.76 20.23
CA LEU A 27 -2.93 -10.34 18.91
C LEU A 27 -3.52 -9.47 17.79
N VAL A 28 -4.75 -8.99 17.97
CA VAL A 28 -5.39 -8.09 17.00
C VAL A 28 -4.63 -6.77 16.90
N SER A 29 -4.18 -6.22 18.03
CA SER A 29 -3.41 -4.97 18.04
C SER A 29 -2.07 -5.11 17.31
N LEU A 30 -1.38 -6.24 17.46
CA LEU A 30 -0.14 -6.53 16.73
C LEU A 30 -0.38 -6.63 15.23
N GLU A 31 -1.41 -7.37 14.81
CA GLU A 31 -1.79 -7.48 13.41
C GLU A 31 -2.17 -6.12 12.81
N LEU A 32 -2.92 -5.32 13.55
CA LEU A 32 -3.28 -3.97 13.11
C LEU A 32 -2.04 -3.09 12.95
N ALA A 33 -1.09 -3.15 13.86
CA ALA A 33 0.16 -2.38 13.77
C ALA A 33 0.97 -2.78 12.54
N VAL A 34 1.07 -4.08 12.25
CA VAL A 34 1.74 -4.59 11.03
C VAL A 34 1.02 -4.10 9.78
N THR A 35 -0.30 -4.19 9.74
CA THR A 35 -1.11 -3.73 8.60
C THR A 35 -0.94 -2.23 8.37
N ARG A 36 -0.96 -1.42 9.41
CA ARG A 36 -0.73 0.03 9.33
C ARG A 36 0.66 0.36 8.81
N THR A 37 1.68 -0.37 9.24
CA THR A 37 3.05 -0.18 8.75
C THR A 37 3.15 -0.49 7.26
N ARG A 38 2.54 -1.58 6.79
CA ARG A 38 2.47 -1.94 5.37
C ARG A 38 1.71 -0.90 4.57
N GLN A 39 0.58 -0.44 5.06
CA GLN A 39 -0.22 0.61 4.43
C GLN A 39 0.58 1.90 4.26
N ARG A 40 1.30 2.34 5.28
CA ARG A 40 2.17 3.51 5.21
C ARG A 40 3.30 3.34 4.21
N ALA A 41 3.89 2.15 4.12
CA ALA A 41 4.93 1.85 3.14
C ALA A 41 4.38 1.94 1.72
N VAL A 42 3.18 1.40 1.47
CA VAL A 42 2.52 1.52 0.16
C VAL A 42 2.22 2.98 -0.17
N GLU A 43 1.57 3.72 0.73
CA GLU A 43 1.16 5.10 0.48
C GLU A 43 2.33 6.07 0.32
N LYS A 44 3.38 5.91 1.14
CA LYS A 44 4.48 6.89 1.19
C LYS A 44 5.68 6.55 0.31
N ARG A 45 5.87 5.29 -0.03
CA ARG A 45 7.03 4.85 -0.83
C ARG A 45 6.64 4.30 -2.20
N TRP A 46 5.72 3.36 -2.23
CA TRP A 46 5.37 2.66 -3.46
C TRP A 46 4.53 3.50 -4.41
N VAL A 47 3.46 4.12 -3.91
CA VAL A 47 2.58 4.95 -4.74
C VAL A 47 3.32 6.14 -5.33
N PRO A 48 4.06 6.96 -4.55
CA PRO A 48 4.85 8.06 -5.12
C PRO A 48 5.91 7.60 -6.12
N ARG A 49 6.55 6.48 -5.87
CA ARG A 49 7.54 5.90 -6.79
C ARG A 49 6.91 5.49 -8.12
N LEU A 50 5.79 4.79 -8.06
CA LEU A 50 5.05 4.38 -9.26
C LEU A 50 4.49 5.58 -10.02
N GLU A 51 3.99 6.59 -9.33
CA GLU A 51 3.56 7.84 -9.95
C GLU A 51 4.70 8.55 -10.67
N GLY A 52 5.89 8.58 -10.06
CA GLY A 52 7.09 9.14 -10.66
C GLY A 52 7.53 8.36 -11.91
N GLU A 53 7.51 7.04 -11.84
CA GLU A 53 7.82 6.17 -13.00
C GLU A 53 6.79 6.35 -14.13
N LEU A 54 5.52 6.43 -13.79
CA LEU A 54 4.45 6.67 -14.76
C LEU A 54 4.62 8.03 -15.44
N ALA A 55 4.92 9.08 -14.68
CA ALA A 55 5.18 10.41 -15.22
C ALA A 55 6.39 10.42 -16.16
N ALA A 56 7.45 9.69 -15.82
CA ALA A 56 8.64 9.54 -16.67
C ALA A 56 8.31 8.83 -18.00
N ILE A 57 7.52 7.76 -17.94
CA ILE A 57 7.07 7.04 -19.14
C ILE A 57 6.20 7.93 -20.02
N ARG A 58 5.27 8.69 -19.46
CA ARG A 58 4.42 9.63 -20.20
C ARG A 58 5.25 10.70 -20.92
N ARG A 59 6.24 11.27 -20.24
CA ARG A 59 7.14 12.25 -20.87
C ARG A 59 7.93 11.64 -22.02
N GLN A 60 8.39 10.40 -21.86
CA GLN A 60 9.13 9.68 -22.89
C GLN A 60 8.25 9.41 -24.11
N LEU A 61 7.00 8.99 -23.90
CA LEU A 61 6.03 8.78 -24.97
C LEU A 61 5.71 10.08 -25.70
N ASP A 62 5.47 11.17 -24.98
CA ASP A 62 5.22 12.49 -25.56
C ASP A 62 6.40 12.96 -26.42
N GLN A 63 7.62 12.74 -25.95
CA GLN A 63 8.83 13.05 -26.70
C GLN A 63 8.93 12.20 -27.98
N GLN A 64 8.64 10.91 -27.92
CA GLN A 64 8.61 10.05 -29.10
C GLN A 64 7.57 10.48 -30.13
N GLU A 65 6.39 10.87 -29.68
CA GLU A 65 5.34 11.39 -30.54
C GLU A 65 5.75 12.69 -31.24
N LEU A 66 6.43 13.59 -30.51
CA LEU A 66 6.97 14.81 -31.10
C LEU A 66 8.04 14.50 -32.14
N GLU A 67 8.95 13.58 -31.87
CA GLU A 67 10.00 13.16 -32.80
C GLU A 67 9.42 12.52 -34.06
N GLU A 68 8.43 11.66 -33.90
CA GLU A 68 7.71 11.06 -35.05
C GLU A 68 6.99 12.12 -35.87
N GLY A 69 6.32 13.07 -35.23
CA GLY A 69 5.66 14.18 -35.90
C GLY A 69 6.65 15.02 -36.72
N LEU A 70 7.84 15.28 -36.17
CA LEU A 70 8.91 16.01 -36.88
C LEU A 70 9.46 15.19 -38.07
N ARG A 71 9.68 13.89 -37.89
CA ARG A 71 10.12 13.01 -39.00
C ARG A 71 9.11 12.98 -40.14
N LEU A 72 7.83 12.89 -39.84
CA LEU A 72 6.78 12.90 -40.84
C LEU A 72 6.71 14.23 -41.57
N ARG A 73 6.85 15.36 -40.90
CA ARG A 73 6.94 16.67 -41.52
C ARG A 73 8.15 16.78 -42.42
N TRP A 74 9.29 16.34 -42.01
CA TRP A 74 10.51 16.36 -42.82
C TRP A 74 10.37 15.49 -44.07
N ALA A 75 9.77 14.30 -43.93
CA ALA A 75 9.50 13.46 -45.09
C ALA A 75 8.53 14.10 -46.09
N ALA A 76 7.50 14.76 -45.59
CA ALA A 76 6.56 15.50 -46.44
C ALA A 76 7.22 16.69 -47.15
N ASP A 77 8.04 17.47 -46.44
CA ASP A 77 8.77 18.60 -47.00
C ASP A 77 9.79 18.13 -48.05
N TRP A 78 10.50 17.02 -47.77
CA TRP A 78 11.42 16.43 -48.73
C TRP A 78 10.73 16.01 -50.01
N ASN A 79 9.59 15.34 -49.93
CA ASN A 79 8.81 14.92 -51.06
C ASN A 79 8.30 16.14 -51.90
N GLN A 80 7.92 17.21 -51.22
CA GLN A 80 7.51 18.44 -51.94
C GLN A 80 8.67 19.13 -52.65
N ARG A 81 9.88 19.08 -52.10
CA ARG A 81 11.09 19.67 -52.70
C ARG A 81 11.63 18.89 -53.90
N THR A 82 11.42 17.57 -53.88
CA THR A 82 11.91 16.66 -54.94
C THR A 82 10.93 16.53 -56.13
N LEU A 83 9.72 16.98 -55.95
CA LEU A 83 8.72 17.07 -57.00
C LEU A 83 8.79 18.45 -57.70
#